data_4a0abf23a5b3823f3cce694afa96932a
#
_entry.id   4a0abf23a5b3823f3cce694afa96932a
#
_cell.length_a   1.000
_cell.length_b   1.000
_cell.length_c   1.000
_cell.angle_alpha   90.00
_cell.angle_beta   90.00
_cell.angle_gamma   90.00
#
_symmetry.space_group_name_H-M   'P 1'
#
loop_
_entity.id
_entity.type
_entity.pdbx_description
1 polymer ?
#
loop_
_entity_poly.entity_id
_entity_poly.type
_entity_poly.pdbx_seq_one_letter_code
_entity_poly.pdbx_strand_id
1 'polypeptide(L)'
;MAPADDPDDDIPDDDADLEALVPADDPPDDDKDLEPLVAGRTVDLGRAVLATFALMFLVAAGVFAWQQAAQEPSPNAVDIGFADDMRTHHLQGVSMALAYLQDGTDPTFGQMANEIVLVQAGESRLLSQYLEDWGSPDLDLDTAMGWMDMAPVPQTEQPGMATDAELAELDAAEGEELDDLFSSFMIRHHRGGTHMAQYAADHGSEGSITSLAEAIVTTQQSEIGEMNLRRERIGLPPA
;
A
#
# COMPACT_ATOMS: atom_id res chain seq x y z
N MET A 1 -5.69 52.59 27.55
CA MET A 1 -5.56 53.32 28.84
C MET A 1 -4.35 52.73 29.54
N ALA A 2 -3.29 53.46 29.39
CA ALA A 2 -1.96 53.22 29.98
C ALA A 2 -2.00 53.54 31.49
N PRO A 3 -0.91 53.60 32.27
CA PRO A 3 0.51 53.29 31.97
C PRO A 3 1.23 52.54 33.12
N ALA A 4 2.48 52.19 32.84
CA ALA A 4 3.73 52.44 33.49
C ALA A 4 3.86 52.22 35.02
N ASP A 5 4.96 51.58 35.38
CA ASP A 5 5.98 52.20 36.20
C ASP A 5 7.23 51.29 36.29
N ASP A 6 8.33 51.89 35.87
CA ASP A 6 9.69 51.56 36.24
C ASP A 6 10.01 52.44 37.49
N PRO A 7 10.86 52.01 38.44
CA PRO A 7 11.99 52.86 38.72
C PRO A 7 13.31 52.10 38.98
N ASP A 8 14.29 52.75 38.42
CA ASP A 8 15.70 52.91 38.71
C ASP A 8 16.15 52.88 40.20
N ASP A 9 17.48 52.80 40.26
CA ASP A 9 18.40 53.23 41.34
C ASP A 9 18.80 52.18 42.39
N ASP A 10 20.05 51.80 42.44
CA ASP A 10 21.13 52.48 43.13
C ASP A 10 22.45 51.71 43.03
N ILE A 11 23.50 52.44 42.59
CA ILE A 11 24.91 52.11 42.77
C ILE A 11 25.36 52.75 44.13
N PRO A 12 26.24 52.12 44.82
CA PRO A 12 27.43 52.92 45.23
C PRO A 12 28.77 52.25 44.96
N ASP A 13 29.63 53.04 44.39
CA ASP A 13 31.10 52.94 44.44
C ASP A 13 31.59 52.97 45.89
N ASP A 14 32.61 52.18 46.18
CA ASP A 14 33.56 52.46 47.25
C ASP A 14 34.96 52.00 46.83
N ASP A 15 35.71 52.97 46.36
CA ASP A 15 37.14 52.96 46.30
C ASP A 15 37.69 53.10 47.74
N ALA A 16 38.58 52.24 48.19
CA ALA A 16 39.53 52.57 49.23
C ALA A 16 40.74 51.64 49.22
N ASP A 17 41.81 52.21 48.76
CA ASP A 17 43.19 52.02 49.12
C ASP A 17 43.56 50.96 50.16
N LEU A 18 44.58 50.21 49.80
CA LEU A 18 45.74 49.95 50.69
C LEU A 18 46.91 49.41 49.87
N GLU A 19 47.83 50.31 49.55
CA GLU A 19 49.24 49.98 49.32
C GLU A 19 49.83 49.41 50.63
N ALA A 20 50.67 48.43 50.44
CA ALA A 20 51.96 48.19 51.11
C ALA A 20 52.16 46.69 51.44
N LEU A 21 53.11 46.17 50.83
CA LEU A 21 54.31 45.46 51.38
C LEU A 21 54.81 44.43 50.35
N VAL A 22 55.83 44.85 49.63
CA VAL A 22 56.68 43.96 48.85
C VAL A 22 57.82 43.51 49.77
N PRO A 23 58.10 42.23 49.82
CA PRO A 23 59.46 41.74 49.91
C PRO A 23 59.86 41.14 48.56
N ALA A 24 60.99 41.60 48.09
CA ALA A 24 61.72 41.00 46.99
C ALA A 24 62.23 39.62 47.43
N ASP A 25 61.79 38.62 46.71
CA ASP A 25 62.47 37.35 46.66
C ASP A 25 62.76 36.99 45.20
N ASP A 26 64.00 36.57 44.99
CA ASP A 26 64.59 36.18 43.74
C ASP A 26 63.73 35.10 43.00
N PRO A 27 63.69 35.11 41.65
CA PRO A 27 63.00 34.11 40.91
C PRO A 27 63.74 32.77 41.03
N PRO A 28 63.05 31.68 41.33
CA PRO A 28 63.63 30.36 41.20
C PRO A 28 63.83 30.04 39.71
N ASP A 29 65.06 29.57 39.46
CA ASP A 29 65.54 29.03 38.20
C ASP A 29 64.83 27.69 37.91
N ASP A 30 63.66 27.74 37.25
CA ASP A 30 62.88 26.57 36.85
C ASP A 30 62.81 26.44 35.33
N ASP A 31 63.99 26.44 34.69
CA ASP A 31 64.16 25.97 33.32
C ASP A 31 64.39 24.44 33.26
N LYS A 32 63.61 23.69 34.02
CA LYS A 32 63.65 22.24 33.93
C LYS A 32 62.23 21.69 33.80
N ASP A 33 62.04 21.02 32.68
CA ASP A 33 60.91 20.07 32.40
C ASP A 33 59.55 20.63 31.90
N LEU A 34 59.63 21.53 30.90
CA LEU A 34 58.55 21.59 29.95
C LEU A 34 58.78 20.52 28.83
N GLU A 35 58.62 19.28 29.19
CA GLU A 35 58.38 18.22 28.22
C GLU A 35 57.16 18.63 27.36
N PRO A 36 57.26 18.64 26.03
CA PRO A 36 56.11 18.95 25.19
C PRO A 36 55.13 17.79 25.30
N LEU A 37 54.04 17.98 26.04
CA LEU A 37 52.87 17.10 26.07
C LEU A 37 52.09 17.06 24.73
N VAL A 38 52.81 17.26 23.63
CA VAL A 38 52.33 16.99 22.30
C VAL A 38 53.06 15.76 21.80
N ALA A 39 52.74 14.60 22.37
CA ALA A 39 52.91 13.35 21.64
C ALA A 39 52.00 13.41 20.46
N GLY A 40 52.47 14.02 19.38
CA GLY A 40 51.79 14.00 18.10
C GLY A 40 51.58 12.54 17.69
N ARG A 41 50.33 12.05 17.87
CA ARG A 41 49.91 10.83 17.22
C ARG A 41 50.00 11.13 15.73
N THR A 42 51.17 10.81 15.13
CA THR A 42 51.29 10.77 13.67
C THR A 42 50.32 9.71 13.20
N VAL A 43 49.16 10.16 12.73
CA VAL A 43 48.21 9.27 12.06
C VAL A 43 48.96 8.77 10.85
N ASP A 44 49.29 7.48 10.81
CA ASP A 44 49.89 6.85 9.66
C ASP A 44 48.93 7.07 8.48
N LEU A 45 49.31 7.96 7.56
CA LEU A 45 48.50 8.36 6.41
C LEU A 45 48.01 7.14 5.63
N GLY A 46 48.85 6.10 5.53
CA GLY A 46 48.46 4.83 4.88
C GLY A 46 47.33 4.13 5.61
N ARG A 47 47.36 4.10 6.93
CA ARG A 47 46.27 3.50 7.75
C ARG A 47 45.01 4.34 7.71
N ALA A 48 45.12 5.68 7.68
CA ALA A 48 43.97 6.56 7.56
C ALA A 48 43.28 6.38 6.18
N VAL A 49 44.06 6.31 5.12
CA VAL A 49 43.56 6.07 3.76
C VAL A 49 42.87 4.69 3.66
N LEU A 50 43.51 3.63 4.18
CA LEU A 50 42.90 2.30 4.20
C LEU A 50 41.61 2.24 5.03
N ALA A 51 41.57 2.92 6.17
CA ALA A 51 40.35 3.00 6.99
C ALA A 51 39.23 3.74 6.27
N THR A 52 39.55 4.80 5.52
CA THR A 52 38.56 5.53 4.72
C THR A 52 38.00 4.66 3.58
N PHE A 53 38.86 3.93 2.87
CA PHE A 53 38.40 2.99 1.83
C PHE A 53 37.56 1.85 2.42
N ALA A 54 37.96 1.29 3.55
CA ALA A 54 37.19 0.26 4.24
C ALA A 54 35.79 0.78 4.67
N LEU A 55 35.74 2.01 5.20
CA LEU A 55 34.47 2.64 5.57
C LEU A 55 33.59 2.90 4.35
N MET A 56 34.13 3.44 3.27
CA MET A 56 33.40 3.65 2.01
C MET A 56 32.87 2.33 1.44
N PHE A 57 33.67 1.28 1.49
CA PHE A 57 33.24 -0.05 1.06
C PHE A 57 32.08 -0.59 1.92
N LEU A 58 32.17 -0.45 3.25
CA LEU A 58 31.12 -0.88 4.16
C LEU A 58 29.82 -0.09 3.94
N VAL A 59 29.93 1.24 3.72
CA VAL A 59 28.77 2.07 3.41
C VAL A 59 28.15 1.65 2.07
N ALA A 60 28.98 1.46 1.03
CA ALA A 60 28.50 1.00 -0.28
C ALA A 60 27.85 -0.39 -0.21
N ALA A 61 28.46 -1.32 0.53
CA ALA A 61 27.90 -2.65 0.77
C ALA A 61 26.58 -2.59 1.57
N GLY A 62 26.49 -1.71 2.57
CA GLY A 62 25.29 -1.47 3.35
C GLY A 62 24.15 -0.87 2.51
N VAL A 63 24.46 0.12 1.67
CA VAL A 63 23.49 0.70 0.71
C VAL A 63 23.04 -0.34 -0.31
N PHE A 64 23.96 -1.12 -0.85
CA PHE A 64 23.63 -2.20 -1.79
C PHE A 64 22.75 -3.28 -1.14
N ALA A 65 23.08 -3.72 0.07
CA ALA A 65 22.26 -4.67 0.82
C ALA A 65 20.88 -4.11 1.16
N TRP A 66 20.82 -2.81 1.51
CA TRP A 66 19.54 -2.14 1.74
C TRP A 66 18.70 -2.02 0.46
N GLN A 67 19.30 -1.68 -0.68
CA GLN A 67 18.63 -1.65 -1.98
C GLN A 67 18.10 -3.05 -2.37
N GLN A 68 18.88 -4.10 -2.16
CA GLN A 68 18.46 -5.48 -2.41
C GLN A 68 17.28 -5.90 -1.50
N ALA A 69 17.34 -5.52 -0.22
CA ALA A 69 16.28 -5.82 0.74
C ALA A 69 15.01 -4.98 0.54
N ALA A 70 15.14 -3.82 -0.12
CA ALA A 70 14.04 -2.92 -0.45
C ALA A 70 13.44 -3.18 -1.84
N GLN A 71 13.98 -4.13 -2.61
CA GLN A 71 13.34 -4.57 -3.85
C GLN A 71 12.12 -5.40 -3.48
N GLU A 72 10.93 -4.89 -3.81
CA GLU A 72 9.72 -5.70 -3.80
C GLU A 72 9.97 -6.95 -4.67
N PRO A 73 9.47 -8.13 -4.27
CA PRO A 73 9.58 -9.30 -5.10
C PRO A 73 8.96 -9.01 -6.48
N SER A 74 9.63 -9.44 -7.53
CA SER A 74 9.06 -9.30 -8.88
C SER A 74 7.78 -10.12 -9.02
N PRO A 75 6.80 -9.65 -9.80
CA PRO A 75 5.54 -10.37 -9.97
C PRO A 75 5.80 -11.78 -10.52
N ASN A 76 5.13 -12.76 -9.93
CA ASN A 76 5.12 -14.13 -10.41
C ASN A 76 3.93 -14.37 -11.37
N ALA A 77 3.80 -15.59 -11.89
CA ALA A 77 2.71 -15.94 -12.80
C ALA A 77 1.32 -15.81 -12.16
N VAL A 78 1.23 -15.94 -10.82
CA VAL A 78 -0.04 -15.76 -10.08
C VAL A 78 -0.42 -14.29 -10.05
N ASP A 79 0.52 -13.40 -9.74
CA ASP A 79 0.25 -11.95 -9.70
C ASP A 79 -0.25 -11.43 -11.05
N ILE A 80 0.45 -11.83 -12.13
CA ILE A 80 0.13 -11.40 -13.50
C ILE A 80 -1.21 -11.98 -13.95
N GLY A 81 -1.41 -13.29 -13.78
CA GLY A 81 -2.63 -13.96 -14.19
C GLY A 81 -3.85 -13.49 -13.40
N PHE A 82 -3.72 -13.30 -12.09
CA PHE A 82 -4.76 -12.70 -11.26
C PHE A 82 -5.13 -11.29 -11.73
N ALA A 83 -4.13 -10.46 -12.00
CA ALA A 83 -4.38 -9.09 -12.43
C ALA A 83 -5.16 -9.03 -13.74
N ASP A 84 -4.86 -9.90 -14.71
CA ASP A 84 -5.55 -9.94 -15.98
C ASP A 84 -6.98 -10.51 -15.87
N ASP A 85 -7.11 -11.67 -15.24
CA ASP A 85 -8.38 -12.36 -15.11
C ASP A 85 -9.37 -11.58 -14.22
N MET A 86 -8.92 -11.09 -13.06
CA MET A 86 -9.77 -10.35 -12.14
C MET A 86 -10.20 -8.99 -12.73
N ARG A 87 -9.34 -8.34 -13.49
CA ARG A 87 -9.73 -7.13 -14.25
C ARG A 87 -10.91 -7.39 -15.16
N THR A 88 -10.87 -8.47 -15.94
CA THR A 88 -11.94 -8.87 -16.86
C THR A 88 -13.19 -9.29 -16.11
N HIS A 89 -13.04 -10.07 -15.04
CA HIS A 89 -14.11 -10.48 -14.15
C HIS A 89 -14.86 -9.27 -13.57
N HIS A 90 -14.14 -8.30 -13.02
CA HIS A 90 -14.71 -7.06 -12.46
C HIS A 90 -15.48 -6.23 -13.49
N LEU A 91 -14.98 -6.15 -14.73
CA LEU A 91 -15.68 -5.42 -15.78
C LEU A 91 -17.07 -6.02 -16.07
N GLN A 92 -17.24 -7.33 -15.95
CA GLN A 92 -18.58 -7.93 -16.06
C GLN A 92 -19.45 -7.57 -14.84
N GLY A 93 -18.92 -7.60 -13.63
CA GLY A 93 -19.62 -7.17 -12.43
C GLY A 93 -20.12 -5.72 -12.53
N VAL A 94 -19.24 -4.82 -13.02
CA VAL A 94 -19.61 -3.42 -13.33
C VAL A 94 -20.74 -3.36 -14.38
N SER A 95 -20.67 -4.15 -15.45
CA SER A 95 -21.70 -4.18 -16.48
C SER A 95 -23.06 -4.60 -15.93
N MET A 96 -23.10 -5.68 -15.14
CA MET A 96 -24.34 -6.14 -14.47
C MET A 96 -24.91 -5.10 -13.51
N ALA A 97 -24.04 -4.43 -12.72
CA ALA A 97 -24.46 -3.39 -11.80
C ALA A 97 -25.02 -2.16 -12.52
N LEU A 98 -24.41 -1.76 -13.64
CA LEU A 98 -24.91 -0.66 -14.47
C LEU A 98 -26.27 -1.00 -15.14
N ALA A 99 -26.45 -2.24 -15.58
CA ALA A 99 -27.75 -2.70 -16.10
C ALA A 99 -28.82 -2.61 -15.01
N TYR A 100 -28.53 -3.11 -13.80
CA TYR A 100 -29.45 -3.02 -12.67
C TYR A 100 -29.85 -1.57 -12.32
N LEU A 101 -28.90 -0.63 -12.36
CA LEU A 101 -29.16 0.78 -12.01
C LEU A 101 -30.11 1.50 -12.97
N GLN A 102 -30.45 0.92 -14.13
CA GLN A 102 -31.41 1.51 -15.07
C GLN A 102 -32.84 1.31 -14.59
N ASP A 103 -33.22 0.08 -14.25
CA ASP A 103 -34.61 -0.33 -14.02
C ASP A 103 -34.84 -1.14 -12.74
N GLY A 104 -33.80 -1.36 -11.92
CA GLY A 104 -33.88 -2.05 -10.63
C GLY A 104 -34.74 -1.27 -9.63
N THR A 105 -35.51 -1.99 -8.81
CA THR A 105 -36.50 -1.36 -7.91
C THR A 105 -36.15 -1.43 -6.44
N ASP A 106 -35.32 -2.36 -6.02
CA ASP A 106 -34.92 -2.45 -4.61
C ASP A 106 -33.83 -1.43 -4.24
N PRO A 107 -34.08 -0.52 -3.28
CA PRO A 107 -33.15 0.54 -2.94
C PRO A 107 -31.85 0.03 -2.30
N THR A 108 -31.88 -1.16 -1.66
CA THR A 108 -30.68 -1.76 -1.08
C THR A 108 -29.79 -2.31 -2.18
N PHE A 109 -30.35 -3.04 -3.14
CA PHE A 109 -29.59 -3.51 -4.29
C PHE A 109 -29.10 -2.33 -5.16
N GLY A 110 -29.88 -1.24 -5.29
CA GLY A 110 -29.44 -0.03 -5.98
C GLY A 110 -28.24 0.64 -5.33
N GLN A 111 -28.21 0.68 -4.00
CA GLN A 111 -27.02 1.17 -3.26
C GLN A 111 -25.82 0.26 -3.50
N MET A 112 -25.98 -1.06 -3.37
CA MET A 112 -24.92 -2.04 -3.59
C MET A 112 -24.39 -1.99 -5.02
N ALA A 113 -25.27 -1.87 -6.02
CA ALA A 113 -24.86 -1.72 -7.42
C ALA A 113 -23.98 -0.48 -7.64
N ASN A 114 -24.32 0.67 -7.04
CA ASN A 114 -23.47 1.87 -7.09
C ASN A 114 -22.10 1.63 -6.46
N GLU A 115 -22.05 0.95 -5.30
CA GLU A 115 -20.78 0.63 -4.61
C GLU A 115 -19.95 -0.33 -5.45
N ILE A 116 -20.55 -1.37 -6.04
CA ILE A 116 -19.88 -2.31 -6.94
C ILE A 116 -19.29 -1.59 -8.17
N VAL A 117 -20.04 -0.68 -8.80
CA VAL A 117 -19.52 0.10 -9.94
C VAL A 117 -18.29 0.90 -9.54
N LEU A 118 -18.32 1.60 -8.41
CA LEU A 118 -17.20 2.44 -7.97
C LEU A 118 -15.98 1.62 -7.59
N VAL A 119 -16.17 0.56 -6.79
CA VAL A 119 -15.08 -0.26 -6.26
C VAL A 119 -14.46 -1.08 -7.38
N GLN A 120 -15.25 -1.90 -8.09
CA GLN A 120 -14.71 -2.82 -9.09
C GLN A 120 -14.14 -2.12 -10.33
N ALA A 121 -14.70 -0.96 -10.74
CA ALA A 121 -14.07 -0.15 -11.79
C ALA A 121 -12.73 0.43 -11.34
N GLY A 122 -12.62 0.84 -10.07
CA GLY A 122 -11.37 1.30 -9.47
C GLY A 122 -10.31 0.20 -9.42
N GLU A 123 -10.70 -0.99 -8.97
CA GLU A 123 -9.84 -2.17 -8.89
C GLU A 123 -9.39 -2.64 -10.27
N SER A 124 -10.31 -2.70 -11.26
CA SER A 124 -9.96 -3.02 -12.65
C SER A 124 -8.91 -2.07 -13.23
N ARG A 125 -9.04 -0.78 -12.94
CA ARG A 125 -8.05 0.21 -13.36
C ARG A 125 -6.70 0.00 -12.67
N LEU A 126 -6.71 -0.29 -11.37
CA LEU A 126 -5.49 -0.55 -10.61
C LEU A 126 -4.77 -1.80 -11.12
N LEU A 127 -5.50 -2.87 -11.39
CA LEU A 127 -4.97 -4.10 -11.97
C LEU A 127 -4.36 -3.86 -13.36
N SER A 128 -5.02 -3.04 -14.20
CA SER A 128 -4.45 -2.62 -15.49
C SER A 128 -3.15 -1.85 -15.33
N GLN A 129 -3.06 -0.96 -14.34
CA GLN A 129 -1.83 -0.21 -14.05
C GLN A 129 -0.69 -1.15 -13.63
N TYR A 130 -0.96 -2.14 -12.78
CA TYR A 130 0.06 -3.13 -12.40
C TYR A 130 0.59 -3.90 -13.62
N LEU A 131 -0.30 -4.36 -14.51
CA LEU A 131 0.10 -5.05 -15.73
C LEU A 131 0.98 -4.18 -16.64
N GLU A 132 0.65 -2.89 -16.79
CA GLU A 132 1.47 -1.92 -17.52
C GLU A 132 2.84 -1.72 -16.86
N ASP A 133 2.89 -1.51 -15.56
CA ASP A 133 4.13 -1.29 -14.79
C ASP A 133 5.06 -2.51 -14.84
N TRP A 134 4.51 -3.71 -14.93
CA TRP A 134 5.27 -4.96 -15.06
C TRP A 134 5.66 -5.30 -16.50
N GLY A 135 5.23 -4.49 -17.48
CA GLY A 135 5.52 -4.74 -18.89
C GLY A 135 4.79 -5.97 -19.45
N SER A 136 3.66 -6.31 -18.88
CA SER A 136 2.82 -7.46 -19.24
C SER A 136 1.46 -7.03 -19.82
N PRO A 137 1.38 -6.05 -20.75
CA PRO A 137 0.10 -5.58 -21.26
C PRO A 137 -0.59 -6.55 -22.25
N ASP A 138 0.20 -7.43 -22.87
CA ASP A 138 -0.24 -8.34 -23.93
C ASP A 138 -0.34 -9.78 -23.38
N LEU A 139 -1.29 -10.04 -22.52
CA LEU A 139 -1.59 -11.38 -22.05
C LEU A 139 -2.51 -12.10 -23.03
N ASP A 140 -2.57 -13.43 -22.94
CA ASP A 140 -3.50 -14.24 -23.74
C ASP A 140 -4.92 -13.92 -23.29
N LEU A 141 -5.55 -13.00 -24.01
CA LEU A 141 -6.93 -12.54 -23.73
C LEU A 141 -8.00 -13.59 -24.05
N ASP A 142 -7.62 -14.72 -24.66
CA ASP A 142 -8.55 -15.77 -25.04
C ASP A 142 -8.79 -16.78 -23.92
N THR A 143 -7.82 -16.93 -22.98
CA THR A 143 -7.90 -17.92 -21.91
C THR A 143 -7.61 -17.34 -20.53
N ALA A 144 -8.24 -17.90 -19.51
CA ALA A 144 -8.16 -17.54 -18.10
C ALA A 144 -7.78 -18.75 -17.22
N MET A 145 -7.50 -18.50 -15.95
CA MET A 145 -7.35 -19.50 -14.87
C MET A 145 -6.10 -20.38 -14.94
N GLY A 146 -5.27 -20.30 -15.98
CA GLY A 146 -4.06 -21.12 -16.10
C GLY A 146 -3.03 -20.91 -14.98
N TRP A 147 -3.06 -19.77 -14.31
CA TRP A 147 -2.19 -19.40 -13.19
C TRP A 147 -2.57 -20.04 -11.84
N MET A 148 -3.76 -20.69 -11.76
CA MET A 148 -4.27 -21.36 -10.57
C MET A 148 -3.99 -22.87 -10.56
N ASP A 149 -2.98 -23.35 -11.29
CA ASP A 149 -2.70 -24.77 -11.48
C ASP A 149 -3.92 -25.57 -12.04
N MET A 150 -4.80 -24.86 -12.78
CA MET A 150 -5.99 -25.41 -13.41
C MET A 150 -5.81 -25.47 -14.93
N ALA A 151 -6.62 -26.28 -15.59
CA ALA A 151 -6.71 -26.21 -17.06
C ALA A 151 -7.27 -24.82 -17.45
N PRO A 152 -6.66 -24.12 -18.41
CA PRO A 152 -7.20 -22.86 -18.90
C PRO A 152 -8.61 -23.00 -19.43
N VAL A 153 -9.45 -21.99 -19.17
CA VAL A 153 -10.82 -21.88 -19.68
C VAL A 153 -10.94 -20.64 -20.55
N PRO A 154 -11.92 -20.51 -21.43
CA PRO A 154 -12.22 -19.25 -22.10
C PRO A 154 -12.41 -18.10 -21.09
N GLN A 155 -12.02 -16.89 -21.44
CA GLN A 155 -12.18 -15.71 -20.58
C GLN A 155 -13.62 -15.49 -20.09
N THR A 156 -14.59 -15.84 -20.92
CA THR A 156 -16.02 -15.75 -20.60
C THR A 156 -16.54 -16.87 -19.69
N GLU A 157 -15.71 -17.88 -19.40
CA GLU A 157 -16.04 -19.04 -18.57
C GLU A 157 -15.30 -19.03 -17.22
N GLN A 158 -14.78 -17.89 -16.80
CA GLN A 158 -14.22 -17.73 -15.46
C GLN A 158 -15.28 -18.07 -14.39
N PRO A 159 -14.85 -18.57 -13.21
CA PRO A 159 -15.78 -18.92 -12.15
C PRO A 159 -16.77 -17.82 -11.80
N GLY A 160 -18.05 -18.14 -11.86
CA GLY A 160 -19.12 -17.23 -11.46
C GLY A 160 -19.57 -16.23 -12.51
N MET A 161 -18.86 -16.08 -13.63
CA MET A 161 -19.28 -15.18 -14.70
C MET A 161 -20.66 -15.54 -15.26
N ALA A 162 -21.42 -14.52 -15.61
CA ALA A 162 -22.68 -14.69 -16.32
C ALA A 162 -22.40 -14.97 -17.81
N THR A 163 -23.18 -15.86 -18.39
CA THR A 163 -23.17 -16.13 -19.84
C THR A 163 -23.81 -14.99 -20.62
N ASP A 164 -23.55 -14.91 -21.92
CA ASP A 164 -24.20 -13.92 -22.80
C ASP A 164 -25.73 -14.00 -22.75
N ALA A 165 -26.28 -15.22 -22.59
CA ALA A 165 -27.73 -15.42 -22.47
C ALA A 165 -28.28 -14.87 -21.14
N GLU A 166 -27.56 -15.09 -20.05
CA GLU A 166 -27.92 -14.53 -18.73
C GLU A 166 -27.79 -13.00 -18.69
N LEU A 167 -26.77 -12.44 -19.35
CA LEU A 167 -26.64 -10.97 -19.47
C LEU A 167 -27.80 -10.39 -20.30
N ALA A 168 -28.21 -11.06 -21.39
CA ALA A 168 -29.34 -10.63 -22.16
C ALA A 168 -30.68 -10.78 -21.39
N GLU A 169 -30.81 -11.78 -20.51
CA GLU A 169 -31.96 -11.94 -19.62
C GLU A 169 -31.99 -10.81 -18.59
N LEU A 170 -30.83 -10.47 -17.96
CA LEU A 170 -30.70 -9.37 -17.02
C LEU A 170 -31.09 -8.03 -17.69
N ASP A 171 -30.59 -7.76 -18.89
CA ASP A 171 -30.88 -6.52 -19.65
C ASP A 171 -32.35 -6.38 -20.04
N ALA A 172 -33.07 -7.48 -20.16
CA ALA A 172 -34.50 -7.49 -20.56
C ALA A 172 -35.46 -7.47 -19.36
N ALA A 173 -34.97 -7.76 -18.16
CA ALA A 173 -35.77 -7.84 -16.94
C ALA A 173 -36.07 -6.46 -16.34
N GLU A 174 -37.21 -6.36 -15.65
CA GLU A 174 -37.64 -5.13 -14.94
C GLU A 174 -38.21 -5.52 -13.56
N GLY A 175 -38.18 -4.56 -12.62
CA GLY A 175 -38.83 -4.70 -11.34
C GLY A 175 -38.27 -5.83 -10.45
N GLU A 176 -39.16 -6.62 -9.85
CA GLU A 176 -38.81 -7.71 -8.95
C GLU A 176 -38.03 -8.84 -9.64
N GLU A 177 -38.27 -9.08 -10.93
CA GLU A 177 -37.52 -10.05 -11.72
C GLU A 177 -36.08 -9.60 -11.88
N LEU A 178 -35.83 -8.30 -12.16
CA LEU A 178 -34.49 -7.73 -12.24
C LEU A 178 -33.80 -7.75 -10.87
N ASP A 179 -34.51 -7.47 -9.78
CA ASP A 179 -33.97 -7.57 -8.41
C ASP A 179 -33.49 -9.00 -8.10
N ASP A 180 -34.24 -10.02 -8.52
CA ASP A 180 -33.88 -11.44 -8.33
C ASP A 180 -32.68 -11.84 -9.19
N LEU A 181 -32.71 -11.58 -10.49
CA LEU A 181 -31.63 -11.92 -11.42
C LEU A 181 -30.31 -11.23 -11.04
N PHE A 182 -30.35 -9.91 -10.84
CA PHE A 182 -29.15 -9.16 -10.44
C PHE A 182 -28.51 -9.73 -9.19
N SER A 183 -29.30 -9.89 -8.12
CA SER A 183 -28.73 -10.34 -6.86
C SER A 183 -28.24 -11.78 -6.92
N SER A 184 -28.91 -12.68 -7.66
CA SER A 184 -28.47 -14.06 -7.79
C SER A 184 -27.21 -14.19 -8.67
N PHE A 185 -27.15 -13.47 -9.79
CA PHE A 185 -25.97 -13.48 -10.65
C PHE A 185 -24.76 -12.83 -9.98
N MET A 186 -24.97 -11.72 -9.28
CA MET A 186 -23.90 -11.03 -8.56
C MET A 186 -23.36 -11.87 -7.40
N ILE A 187 -24.19 -12.57 -6.63
CA ILE A 187 -23.75 -13.51 -5.60
C ILE A 187 -22.89 -14.62 -6.19
N ARG A 188 -23.31 -15.22 -7.32
CA ARG A 188 -22.53 -16.24 -8.01
C ARG A 188 -21.19 -15.68 -8.52
N HIS A 189 -21.23 -14.50 -9.12
CA HIS A 189 -20.06 -13.78 -9.63
C HIS A 189 -19.06 -13.52 -8.50
N HIS A 190 -19.50 -12.99 -7.38
CA HIS A 190 -18.66 -12.75 -6.20
C HIS A 190 -18.05 -14.03 -5.61
N ARG A 191 -18.79 -15.14 -5.60
CA ARG A 191 -18.21 -16.44 -5.19
C ARG A 191 -17.04 -16.86 -6.08
N GLY A 192 -17.16 -16.63 -7.38
CA GLY A 192 -16.07 -16.87 -8.35
C GLY A 192 -14.89 -15.95 -8.11
N GLY A 193 -15.14 -14.64 -7.99
CA GLY A 193 -14.11 -13.64 -7.69
C GLY A 193 -13.38 -13.91 -6.37
N THR A 194 -14.13 -14.25 -5.31
CA THR A 194 -13.54 -14.62 -4.01
C THR A 194 -12.63 -15.85 -4.11
N HIS A 195 -13.01 -16.85 -4.92
CA HIS A 195 -12.18 -18.05 -5.13
C HIS A 195 -10.84 -17.70 -5.80
N MET A 196 -10.87 -16.86 -6.84
CA MET A 196 -9.67 -16.39 -7.53
C MET A 196 -8.79 -15.51 -6.61
N ALA A 197 -9.41 -14.57 -5.91
CA ALA A 197 -8.71 -13.67 -5.02
C ALA A 197 -8.05 -14.40 -3.84
N GLN A 198 -8.72 -15.42 -3.26
CA GLN A 198 -8.11 -16.22 -2.20
C GLN A 198 -6.85 -16.94 -2.67
N TYR A 199 -6.88 -17.52 -3.88
CA TYR A 199 -5.69 -18.16 -4.44
C TYR A 199 -4.54 -17.17 -4.65
N ALA A 200 -4.83 -15.96 -5.16
CA ALA A 200 -3.83 -14.92 -5.35
C ALA A 200 -3.25 -14.41 -4.02
N ALA A 201 -4.08 -14.25 -2.98
CA ALA A 201 -3.63 -13.89 -1.64
C ALA A 201 -2.66 -14.92 -1.05
N ASP A 202 -2.90 -16.21 -1.31
CA ASP A 202 -2.12 -17.32 -0.75
C ASP A 202 -0.82 -17.60 -1.56
N HIS A 203 -0.75 -17.27 -2.85
CA HIS A 203 0.31 -17.71 -3.76
C HIS A 203 1.00 -16.57 -4.53
N GLY A 204 0.49 -15.35 -4.48
CA GLY A 204 1.12 -14.17 -5.07
C GLY A 204 2.43 -13.82 -4.39
N SER A 205 3.32 -13.15 -5.10
CA SER A 205 4.61 -12.67 -4.58
C SER A 205 4.66 -11.15 -4.38
N GLU A 206 3.84 -10.42 -5.13
CA GLU A 206 3.73 -8.97 -5.02
C GLU A 206 2.83 -8.57 -3.85
N GLY A 207 3.37 -7.81 -2.88
CA GLY A 207 2.64 -7.37 -1.69
C GLY A 207 1.41 -6.52 -2.01
N SER A 208 1.44 -5.75 -3.09
CA SER A 208 0.32 -4.97 -3.59
C SER A 208 -0.82 -5.85 -4.09
N ILE A 209 -0.51 -6.94 -4.78
CA ILE A 209 -1.51 -7.91 -5.29
C ILE A 209 -2.11 -8.72 -4.15
N THR A 210 -1.28 -9.29 -3.28
CA THR A 210 -1.78 -10.10 -2.15
C THR A 210 -2.69 -9.29 -1.24
N SER A 211 -2.32 -8.03 -0.94
CA SER A 211 -3.15 -7.12 -0.14
C SER A 211 -4.47 -6.74 -0.84
N LEU A 212 -4.45 -6.49 -2.16
CA LEU A 212 -5.66 -6.22 -2.94
C LEU A 212 -6.57 -7.46 -2.98
N ALA A 213 -5.99 -8.64 -3.19
CA ALA A 213 -6.73 -9.90 -3.21
C ALA A 213 -7.42 -10.19 -1.86
N GLU A 214 -6.73 -9.98 -0.72
CA GLU A 214 -7.33 -10.08 0.61
C GLU A 214 -8.49 -9.08 0.82
N ALA A 215 -8.35 -7.85 0.32
CA ALA A 215 -9.40 -6.85 0.37
C ALA A 215 -10.61 -7.27 -0.46
N ILE A 216 -10.41 -7.78 -1.69
CA ILE A 216 -11.46 -8.31 -2.56
C ILE A 216 -12.20 -9.46 -1.88
N VAL A 217 -11.49 -10.42 -1.28
CA VAL A 217 -12.11 -11.52 -0.51
C VAL A 217 -13.04 -10.98 0.56
N THR A 218 -12.55 -10.04 1.37
CA THR A 218 -13.30 -9.48 2.49
C THR A 218 -14.54 -8.72 2.02
N THR A 219 -14.39 -7.86 1.03
CA THR A 219 -15.48 -7.03 0.50
C THR A 219 -16.54 -7.89 -0.16
N GLN A 220 -16.17 -8.78 -1.08
CA GLN A 220 -17.14 -9.61 -1.79
C GLN A 220 -17.86 -10.62 -0.90
N GLN A 221 -17.18 -11.15 0.15
CA GLN A 221 -17.87 -11.98 1.14
C GLN A 221 -18.91 -11.20 1.95
N SER A 222 -18.62 -9.94 2.29
CA SER A 222 -19.61 -9.07 2.96
C SER A 222 -20.80 -8.80 2.05
N GLU A 223 -20.55 -8.45 0.80
CA GLU A 223 -21.60 -8.18 -0.20
C GLU A 223 -22.48 -9.40 -0.47
N ILE A 224 -21.90 -10.61 -0.57
CA ILE A 224 -22.66 -11.87 -0.65
C ILE A 224 -23.61 -12.00 0.56
N GLY A 225 -23.10 -11.74 1.77
CA GLY A 225 -23.88 -11.82 2.99
C GLY A 225 -25.05 -10.83 2.99
N GLU A 226 -24.78 -9.60 2.61
CA GLU A 226 -25.78 -8.53 2.57
C GLU A 226 -26.85 -8.77 1.50
N MET A 227 -26.46 -9.23 0.29
CA MET A 227 -27.40 -9.60 -0.76
C MET A 227 -28.31 -10.75 -0.32
N ASN A 228 -27.77 -11.81 0.29
CA ASN A 228 -28.58 -12.92 0.79
C ASN A 228 -29.56 -12.48 1.88
N LEU A 229 -29.13 -11.65 2.83
CA LEU A 229 -30.01 -11.08 3.85
C LEU A 229 -31.12 -10.22 3.24
N ARG A 230 -30.80 -9.45 2.20
CA ARG A 230 -31.82 -8.64 1.51
C ARG A 230 -32.81 -9.52 0.76
N ARG A 231 -32.34 -10.52 0.01
CA ARG A 231 -33.18 -11.51 -0.68
C ARG A 231 -34.19 -12.17 0.28
N GLU A 232 -33.70 -12.65 1.43
CA GLU A 232 -34.56 -13.24 2.47
C GLU A 232 -35.65 -12.26 2.96
N ARG A 233 -35.27 -10.99 3.21
CA ARG A 233 -36.20 -9.97 3.73
C ARG A 233 -37.33 -9.61 2.76
N ILE A 234 -37.07 -9.67 1.45
CA ILE A 234 -38.05 -9.36 0.41
C ILE A 234 -38.72 -10.61 -0.17
N GLY A 235 -38.40 -11.80 0.36
CA GLY A 235 -39.05 -13.06 0.00
C GLY A 235 -38.53 -13.71 -1.29
N LEU A 236 -37.36 -13.29 -1.80
CA LEU A 236 -36.69 -13.96 -2.91
C LEU A 236 -36.08 -15.29 -2.46
N PRO A 237 -35.97 -16.30 -3.36
CA PRO A 237 -35.35 -17.58 -3.02
C PRO A 237 -33.83 -17.38 -2.72
N PRO A 238 -33.20 -18.30 -1.96
CA PRO A 238 -31.74 -18.29 -1.79
C PRO A 238 -31.02 -18.40 -3.14
N ALA A 239 -29.90 -17.65 -3.30
CA ALA A 239 -29.05 -17.65 -4.51
C ALA A 239 -27.84 -18.57 -4.34
#